data_07fa13b40e3bf4f86e7d8f6ea96340ad
#
_entry.id   07fa13b40e3bf4f86e7d8f6ea96340ad
#
_cell.length_a   1.000
_cell.length_b   1.000
_cell.length_c   1.000
_cell.angle_alpha   90.00
_cell.angle_beta   90.00
_cell.angle_gamma   90.00
#
_symmetry.space_group_name_H-M   'P 1'
#
loop_
_entity.id
_entity.type
_entity.pdbx_description
1 polymer ?
#
loop_
_entity_poly.entity_id
_entity_poly.type
_entity_poly.pdbx_seq_one_letter_code
_entity_poly.pdbx_strand_id
1 'polypeptide(L)'
;KSRAQGFGAEVKRRIMIGTYVLSHGYYDAYYLQAQKIRRLIAQDFTEAFKQCDVIMGPTSPSTAFKLGEKGDDPVQMYLSDIYTIAVNLAGLPGMSIPCGFGAANNGNPGMPVGLQIIGNYFDEARMLNTAHQYQLATDWHVRTPNGI
;
A
#
# COMPACT_ATOMS: atom_id res chain seq x y z
N LYS A 1 1.45 28.21 -15.16
CA LYS A 1 2.12 28.54 -13.88
C LYS A 1 1.84 27.47 -12.80
N SER A 2 0.60 27.08 -12.50
CA SER A 2 0.25 26.14 -11.41
C SER A 2 0.97 24.79 -11.52
N ARG A 3 1.01 24.16 -12.69
CA ARG A 3 1.69 22.87 -12.91
C ARG A 3 3.21 22.97 -12.76
N ALA A 4 3.81 24.08 -13.18
CA ALA A 4 5.25 24.25 -13.12
C ALA A 4 5.76 24.57 -11.70
N GLN A 5 4.99 25.35 -10.94
CA GLN A 5 5.38 25.87 -9.63
C GLN A 5 4.73 25.12 -8.46
N GLY A 6 3.50 24.58 -8.65
CA GLY A 6 2.70 23.97 -7.59
C GLY A 6 2.93 22.46 -7.40
N PHE A 7 3.53 21.76 -8.38
CA PHE A 7 3.73 20.32 -8.30
C PHE A 7 5.21 19.95 -8.14
N GLY A 8 5.49 19.01 -7.25
CA GLY A 8 6.81 18.39 -7.10
C GLY A 8 7.21 17.56 -8.33
N ALA A 9 8.47 17.14 -8.38
CA ALA A 9 9.06 16.42 -9.52
C ALA A 9 8.32 15.10 -9.81
N GLU A 10 7.99 14.33 -8.79
CA GLU A 10 7.32 13.04 -8.93
C GLU A 10 5.89 13.19 -9.49
N VAL A 11 5.12 14.17 -9.01
CA VAL A 11 3.76 14.45 -9.54
C VAL A 11 3.83 14.84 -11.01
N LYS A 12 4.80 15.67 -11.41
CA LYS A 12 5.03 16.04 -12.81
C LYS A 12 5.35 14.81 -13.67
N ARG A 13 6.22 13.92 -13.18
CA ARG A 13 6.58 12.67 -13.85
C ARG A 13 5.36 11.80 -14.08
N ARG A 14 4.52 11.57 -13.07
CA ARG A 14 3.30 10.75 -13.17
C ARG A 14 2.28 11.35 -14.13
N ILE A 15 2.09 12.66 -14.13
CA ILE A 15 1.20 13.35 -15.09
C ILE A 15 1.71 13.15 -16.53
N MET A 16 3.02 13.27 -16.77
CA MET A 16 3.61 13.05 -18.09
C MET A 16 3.45 11.62 -18.57
N ILE A 17 3.74 10.63 -17.71
CA ILE A 17 3.56 9.21 -18.02
C ILE A 17 2.09 8.90 -18.33
N GLY A 18 1.15 9.39 -17.51
CA GLY A 18 -0.28 9.20 -17.74
C GLY A 18 -0.75 9.78 -19.07
N THR A 19 -0.28 10.97 -19.41
CA THR A 19 -0.60 11.60 -20.71
C THR A 19 -0.03 10.80 -21.89
N TYR A 20 1.18 10.29 -21.74
CA TYR A 20 1.84 9.47 -22.78
C TYR A 20 1.10 8.15 -23.02
N VAL A 21 0.74 7.42 -21.95
CA VAL A 21 0.01 6.15 -22.03
C VAL A 21 -1.37 6.31 -22.67
N LEU A 22 -1.99 7.49 -22.55
CA LEU A 22 -3.29 7.79 -23.17
C LEU A 22 -3.16 8.36 -24.59
N SER A 23 -1.95 8.55 -25.13
CA SER A 23 -1.74 9.06 -26.46
C SER A 23 -2.06 8.02 -27.54
N HIS A 24 -2.31 8.52 -28.77
CA HIS A 24 -2.65 7.68 -29.92
C HIS A 24 -1.62 6.57 -30.16
N GLY A 25 -2.08 5.34 -30.37
CA GLY A 25 -1.23 4.14 -30.56
C GLY A 25 -0.81 3.43 -29.26
N TYR A 26 -0.83 4.11 -28.11
CA TYR A 26 -0.54 3.49 -26.81
C TYR A 26 -1.80 3.12 -26.04
N TYR A 27 -2.92 3.77 -26.34
CA TYR A 27 -4.18 3.52 -25.64
C TYR A 27 -4.63 2.06 -25.76
N ASP A 28 -4.69 1.51 -26.99
CA ASP A 28 -5.14 0.14 -27.21
C ASP A 28 -4.10 -0.90 -26.73
N ALA A 29 -2.82 -0.64 -26.96
CA ALA A 29 -1.75 -1.58 -26.64
C ALA A 29 -1.49 -1.66 -25.13
N TYR A 30 -1.57 -0.56 -24.40
CA TYR A 30 -1.19 -0.50 -22.98
C TYR A 30 -2.37 -0.24 -22.06
N TYR A 31 -3.17 0.79 -22.31
CA TYR A 31 -4.25 1.17 -21.40
C TYR A 31 -5.35 0.11 -21.33
N LEU A 32 -5.84 -0.38 -22.47
CA LEU A 32 -6.87 -1.43 -22.49
C LEU A 32 -6.33 -2.75 -21.93
N GLN A 33 -5.08 -3.07 -22.20
CA GLN A 33 -4.45 -4.27 -21.62
C GLN A 33 -4.31 -4.14 -20.10
N ALA A 34 -3.92 -2.99 -19.59
CA ALA A 34 -3.87 -2.72 -18.15
C ALA A 34 -5.24 -2.86 -17.48
N GLN A 35 -6.33 -2.41 -18.12
CA GLN A 35 -7.69 -2.59 -17.61
C GLN A 35 -8.09 -4.09 -17.54
N LYS A 36 -7.68 -4.90 -18.52
CA LYS A 36 -7.93 -6.36 -18.49
C LYS A 36 -7.17 -7.03 -17.34
N ILE A 37 -5.89 -6.67 -17.15
CA ILE A 37 -5.05 -7.19 -16.05
C ILE A 37 -5.63 -6.76 -14.69
N ARG A 38 -6.03 -5.50 -14.57
CA ARG A 38 -6.67 -4.99 -13.36
C ARG A 38 -7.92 -5.81 -12.99
N ARG A 39 -8.72 -6.19 -13.97
CA ARG A 39 -9.88 -7.06 -13.74
C ARG A 39 -9.49 -8.45 -13.23
N LEU A 40 -8.42 -9.02 -13.74
CA LEU A 40 -7.92 -10.32 -13.25
C LEU A 40 -7.45 -10.23 -11.81
N ILE A 41 -6.71 -9.17 -11.46
CA ILE A 41 -6.29 -8.91 -10.07
C ILE A 41 -7.53 -8.80 -9.15
N ALA A 42 -8.55 -8.05 -9.56
CA ALA A 42 -9.79 -7.93 -8.77
C ALA A 42 -10.51 -9.27 -8.62
N GLN A 43 -10.46 -10.12 -9.65
CA GLN A 43 -11.06 -11.46 -9.63
C GLN A 43 -10.37 -12.37 -8.60
N ASP A 44 -9.05 -12.33 -8.48
CA ASP A 44 -8.32 -13.11 -7.48
C ASP A 44 -8.79 -12.81 -6.06
N PHE A 45 -8.99 -11.53 -5.74
CA PHE A 45 -9.58 -11.13 -4.45
C PHE A 45 -11.03 -11.58 -4.30
N THR A 46 -11.83 -11.48 -5.36
CA THR A 46 -13.23 -11.94 -5.34
C THR A 46 -13.31 -13.44 -5.02
N GLU A 47 -12.43 -14.26 -5.59
CA GLU A 47 -12.37 -15.70 -5.29
C GLU A 47 -11.89 -15.95 -3.84
N ALA A 48 -10.89 -15.20 -3.37
CA ALA A 48 -10.40 -15.32 -1.99
C ALA A 48 -11.50 -14.99 -0.98
N PHE A 49 -12.27 -13.93 -1.20
CA PHE A 49 -13.38 -13.52 -0.32
C PHE A 49 -14.61 -14.45 -0.31
N LYS A 50 -14.62 -15.49 -1.15
CA LYS A 50 -15.58 -16.60 -0.99
C LYS A 50 -15.20 -17.56 0.14
N GLN A 51 -13.94 -17.50 0.59
CA GLN A 51 -13.37 -18.43 1.57
C GLN A 51 -12.97 -17.76 2.89
N CYS A 52 -12.87 -16.43 2.92
CA CYS A 52 -12.50 -15.66 4.11
C CYS A 52 -13.24 -14.32 4.17
N ASP A 53 -13.36 -13.76 5.37
CA ASP A 53 -14.03 -12.49 5.63
C ASP A 53 -13.11 -11.29 5.46
N VAL A 54 -11.82 -11.45 5.77
CA VAL A 54 -10.77 -10.44 5.62
C VAL A 54 -9.46 -11.12 5.22
N ILE A 55 -8.58 -10.38 4.55
CA ILE A 55 -7.22 -10.82 4.22
C ILE A 55 -6.26 -9.99 5.06
N MET A 56 -5.31 -10.62 5.72
CA MET A 56 -4.30 -9.95 6.53
C MET A 56 -2.88 -10.26 6.05
N GLY A 57 -2.01 -9.27 6.13
CA GLY A 57 -0.61 -9.42 5.75
C GLY A 57 0.24 -8.23 6.15
N PRO A 58 1.53 -8.21 5.85
CA PRO A 58 2.38 -7.05 6.08
C PRO A 58 1.94 -5.87 5.19
N THR A 59 2.01 -4.65 5.72
CA THR A 59 1.71 -3.44 4.93
C THR A 59 2.84 -3.10 3.97
N SER A 60 4.09 -3.33 4.39
CA SER A 60 5.30 -3.02 3.62
C SER A 60 6.33 -4.15 3.78
N PRO A 61 7.21 -4.39 2.79
CA PRO A 61 8.26 -5.41 2.85
C PRO A 61 9.32 -5.15 3.92
N SER A 62 9.47 -3.91 4.34
CA SER A 62 10.46 -3.48 5.33
C SER A 62 9.86 -2.49 6.31
N THR A 63 10.50 -2.33 7.46
CA THR A 63 10.26 -1.21 8.37
C THR A 63 10.74 0.12 7.77
N ALA A 64 10.50 1.23 8.48
CA ALA A 64 10.96 2.54 8.05
C ALA A 64 12.48 2.55 7.78
N PHE A 65 12.88 3.27 6.76
CA PHE A 65 14.26 3.48 6.33
C PHE A 65 14.72 4.92 6.62
N LYS A 66 16.01 5.19 6.57
CA LYS A 66 16.56 6.51 6.85
C LYS A 66 16.14 7.52 5.78
N LEU A 67 16.00 8.79 6.18
CA LEU A 67 15.75 9.87 5.23
C LEU A 67 16.85 9.92 4.17
N GLY A 68 16.45 9.91 2.88
CA GLY A 68 17.36 9.92 1.73
C GLY A 68 17.91 8.54 1.31
N GLU A 69 17.74 7.48 2.09
CA GLU A 69 18.32 6.16 1.78
C GLU A 69 17.84 5.55 0.47
N LYS A 70 16.59 5.81 0.08
CA LYS A 70 16.00 5.30 -1.19
C LYS A 70 15.83 6.38 -2.26
N GLY A 71 16.44 7.55 -2.07
CA GLY A 71 16.26 8.70 -2.97
C GLY A 71 16.82 8.50 -4.37
N ASP A 72 17.85 7.69 -4.52
CA ASP A 72 18.61 7.54 -5.77
C ASP A 72 18.11 6.37 -6.65
N ASP A 73 17.27 5.48 -6.11
CA ASP A 73 16.70 4.34 -6.84
C ASP A 73 15.17 4.35 -6.84
N PRO A 74 14.51 4.87 -7.89
CA PRO A 74 13.06 4.85 -8.00
C PRO A 74 12.44 3.46 -7.95
N VAL A 75 13.15 2.41 -8.40
CA VAL A 75 12.64 1.03 -8.39
C VAL A 75 12.53 0.51 -6.97
N GLN A 76 13.51 0.79 -6.13
CA GLN A 76 13.46 0.43 -4.70
C GLN A 76 12.31 1.12 -3.95
N MET A 77 12.02 2.35 -4.32
CA MET A 77 10.88 3.07 -3.76
C MET A 77 9.55 2.41 -4.19
N TYR A 78 9.40 2.05 -5.46
CA TYR A 78 8.19 1.37 -5.96
C TYR A 78 8.00 -0.03 -5.37
N LEU A 79 9.08 -0.77 -5.11
CA LEU A 79 9.01 -2.07 -4.45
C LEU A 79 8.49 -1.98 -3.00
N SER A 80 8.56 -0.82 -2.38
CA SER A 80 7.97 -0.61 -1.04
C SER A 80 6.46 -0.73 -1.02
N ASP A 81 5.78 -0.56 -2.16
CA ASP A 81 4.32 -0.58 -2.30
C ASP A 81 3.77 -1.94 -2.75
N ILE A 82 4.63 -2.98 -2.87
CA ILE A 82 4.27 -4.27 -3.49
C ILE A 82 3.04 -4.93 -2.85
N TYR A 83 2.82 -4.75 -1.55
CA TYR A 83 1.68 -5.34 -0.84
C TYR A 83 0.41 -4.46 -0.88
N THR A 84 0.51 -3.19 -1.27
CA THR A 84 -0.62 -2.25 -1.29
C THR A 84 -1.14 -1.96 -2.69
N ILE A 85 -0.32 -2.15 -3.72
CA ILE A 85 -0.68 -1.87 -5.12
C ILE A 85 -1.88 -2.72 -5.57
N ALA A 86 -1.88 -4.02 -5.29
CA ALA A 86 -2.94 -4.93 -5.72
C ALA A 86 -4.30 -4.54 -5.12
N VAL A 87 -4.34 -4.11 -3.86
CA VAL A 87 -5.54 -3.64 -3.17
C VAL A 87 -6.11 -2.39 -3.85
N ASN A 88 -5.25 -1.43 -4.20
CA ASN A 88 -5.63 -0.22 -4.94
C ASN A 88 -6.14 -0.56 -6.35
N LEU A 89 -5.48 -1.46 -7.07
CA LEU A 89 -5.90 -1.89 -8.41
C LEU A 89 -7.23 -2.64 -8.39
N ALA A 90 -7.47 -3.46 -7.37
CA ALA A 90 -8.75 -4.13 -7.17
C ALA A 90 -9.87 -3.18 -6.72
N GLY A 91 -9.54 -2.03 -6.11
CA GLY A 91 -10.52 -1.07 -5.59
C GLY A 91 -11.15 -1.51 -4.27
N LEU A 92 -10.40 -2.22 -3.45
CA LEU A 92 -10.84 -2.77 -2.16
C LEU A 92 -10.51 -1.83 -1.01
N PRO A 93 -11.30 -1.82 0.08
CA PRO A 93 -10.95 -1.14 1.30
C PRO A 93 -9.76 -1.83 1.96
N GLY A 94 -8.81 -1.05 2.44
CA GLY A 94 -7.63 -1.53 3.14
C GLY A 94 -7.18 -0.57 4.22
N MET A 95 -6.66 -1.09 5.32
CA MET A 95 -6.12 -0.29 6.40
C MET A 95 -4.84 -0.93 6.95
N SER A 96 -4.04 -0.14 7.62
CA SER A 96 -2.87 -0.61 8.37
C SER A 96 -3.01 -0.25 9.84
N ILE A 97 -2.71 -1.21 10.70
CA ILE A 97 -2.70 -1.04 12.16
C ILE A 97 -1.36 -1.48 12.75
N PRO A 98 -0.91 -0.92 13.88
CA PRO A 98 0.31 -1.38 14.53
C PRO A 98 0.18 -2.84 14.97
N CYS A 99 1.22 -3.65 14.72
CA CYS A 99 1.24 -5.07 15.14
C CYS A 99 2.54 -5.50 15.80
N GLY A 100 3.48 -4.60 16.01
CA GLY A 100 4.75 -4.91 16.66
C GLY A 100 5.86 -3.95 16.30
N PHE A 101 7.06 -4.35 16.69
CA PHE A 101 8.30 -3.67 16.31
C PHE A 101 9.24 -4.67 15.64
N GLY A 102 9.94 -4.23 14.61
CA GLY A 102 11.00 -4.99 13.97
C GLY A 102 12.18 -5.22 14.93
N ALA A 103 13.15 -6.05 14.52
CA ALA A 103 14.34 -6.32 15.31
C ALA A 103 15.14 -5.03 15.55
N ALA A 104 15.54 -4.81 16.80
CA ALA A 104 16.47 -3.74 17.15
C ALA A 104 17.88 -4.11 16.61
N ASN A 105 18.50 -3.18 15.91
CA ASN A 105 19.84 -3.36 15.32
C ASN A 105 20.78 -2.23 15.76
N ASN A 106 21.98 -2.57 16.19
CA ASN A 106 23.08 -1.62 16.46
C ASN A 106 22.67 -0.42 17.34
N GLY A 107 21.91 -0.66 18.41
CA GLY A 107 21.46 0.39 19.32
C GLY A 107 20.26 1.21 18.84
N ASN A 108 19.72 0.94 17.66
CA ASN A 108 18.45 1.50 17.23
C ASN A 108 17.28 0.69 17.81
N PRO A 109 16.26 1.36 18.37
CA PRO A 109 15.02 0.67 18.75
C PRO A 109 14.36 0.03 17.54
N GLY A 110 13.62 -1.05 17.74
CA GLY A 110 12.85 -1.65 16.67
C GLY A 110 11.85 -0.64 16.09
N MET A 111 11.79 -0.55 14.76
CA MET A 111 10.83 0.33 14.07
C MET A 111 9.44 -0.29 14.03
N PRO A 112 8.35 0.52 14.07
CA PRO A 112 6.99 0.01 14.01
C PRO A 112 6.72 -0.84 12.77
N VAL A 113 5.93 -1.90 12.95
CA VAL A 113 5.46 -2.80 11.89
C VAL A 113 3.96 -2.64 11.74
N GLY A 114 3.49 -2.50 10.50
CA GLY A 114 2.07 -2.42 10.15
C GLY A 114 1.50 -3.75 9.71
N LEU A 115 0.36 -4.13 10.28
CA LEU A 115 -0.52 -5.19 9.80
C LEU A 115 -1.53 -4.59 8.84
N GLN A 116 -1.51 -5.01 7.59
CA GLN A 116 -2.53 -4.65 6.61
C GLN A 116 -3.74 -5.56 6.80
N ILE A 117 -4.93 -4.96 6.81
CA ILE A 117 -6.23 -5.65 6.78
C ILE A 117 -6.94 -5.19 5.52
N ILE A 118 -7.37 -6.14 4.69
CA ILE A 118 -8.09 -5.90 3.45
C ILE A 118 -9.49 -6.46 3.60
N GLY A 119 -10.50 -5.64 3.36
CA GLY A 119 -11.91 -6.01 3.36
C GLY A 119 -12.46 -6.23 1.95
N ASN A 120 -13.63 -6.87 1.87
CA ASN A 120 -14.37 -6.97 0.62
C ASN A 120 -15.00 -5.62 0.25
N TYR A 121 -15.52 -5.48 -0.96
CA TYR A 121 -16.19 -4.26 -1.44
C TYR A 121 -17.31 -3.83 -0.48
N PHE A 122 -17.27 -2.56 -0.07
CA PHE A 122 -18.25 -1.93 0.83
C PHE A 122 -18.40 -2.62 2.19
N ASP A 123 -17.41 -3.40 2.65
CA ASP A 123 -17.40 -4.09 3.93
C ASP A 123 -16.41 -3.44 4.92
N GLU A 124 -16.29 -2.12 4.89
CA GLU A 124 -15.43 -1.34 5.78
C GLU A 124 -15.81 -1.55 7.26
N ALA A 125 -17.09 -1.74 7.54
CA ALA A 125 -17.56 -2.00 8.90
C ALA A 125 -16.96 -3.28 9.50
N ARG A 126 -16.87 -4.37 8.73
CA ARG A 126 -16.24 -5.62 9.14
C ARG A 126 -14.73 -5.44 9.32
N MET A 127 -14.09 -4.78 8.37
CA MET A 127 -12.66 -4.48 8.44
C MET A 127 -12.32 -3.68 9.71
N LEU A 128 -13.07 -2.61 10.00
CA LEU A 128 -12.88 -1.78 11.19
C LEU A 128 -13.14 -2.57 12.48
N ASN A 129 -14.19 -3.42 12.51
CA ASN A 129 -14.45 -4.27 13.66
C ASN A 129 -13.33 -5.29 13.88
N THR A 130 -12.80 -5.89 12.83
CA THR A 130 -11.66 -6.80 12.93
C THR A 130 -10.43 -6.09 13.51
N ALA A 131 -10.13 -4.88 13.05
CA ALA A 131 -9.07 -4.05 13.61
C ALA A 131 -9.30 -3.74 15.09
N HIS A 132 -10.52 -3.40 15.46
CA HIS A 132 -10.91 -3.12 16.85
C HIS A 132 -10.76 -4.36 17.75
N GLN A 133 -11.21 -5.54 17.31
CA GLN A 133 -11.00 -6.79 18.05
C GLN A 133 -9.51 -7.12 18.23
N TYR A 134 -8.69 -6.86 17.22
CA TYR A 134 -7.24 -7.00 17.33
C TYR A 134 -6.66 -6.06 18.40
N GLN A 135 -7.10 -4.81 18.45
CA GLN A 135 -6.67 -3.83 19.46
C GLN A 135 -7.14 -4.19 20.87
N LEU A 136 -8.30 -4.83 21.02
CA LEU A 136 -8.75 -5.37 22.33
C LEU A 136 -7.92 -6.56 22.80
N ALA A 137 -7.40 -7.36 21.87
CA ALA A 137 -6.57 -8.54 22.14
C ALA A 137 -5.07 -8.20 22.31
N THR A 138 -4.65 -7.00 21.90
CA THR A 138 -3.24 -6.57 21.92
C THR A 138 -3.13 -5.13 22.40
N ASP A 139 -1.91 -4.69 22.72
CA ASP A 139 -1.63 -3.33 23.16
C ASP A 139 -0.71 -2.54 22.19
N TRP A 140 -0.49 -3.04 20.97
CA TRP A 140 0.43 -2.42 20.02
C TRP A 140 0.06 -0.99 19.65
N HIS A 141 -1.21 -0.65 19.62
CA HIS A 141 -1.73 0.67 19.27
C HIS A 141 -1.45 1.75 20.34
N VAL A 142 -1.11 1.36 21.57
CA VAL A 142 -0.77 2.29 22.67
C VAL A 142 0.73 2.27 22.98
N ARG A 143 1.51 1.40 22.33
CA ARG A 143 2.97 1.35 22.50
C ARG A 143 3.67 2.35 21.60
N THR A 144 4.71 2.97 22.11
CA THR A 144 5.62 3.82 21.35
C THR A 144 6.97 3.12 21.17
N PRO A 145 7.70 3.39 20.06
CA PRO A 145 9.07 2.91 19.91
C PRO A 145 9.97 3.41 21.05
N ASN A 146 10.87 2.57 21.53
CA ASN A 146 11.85 2.97 22.54
C ASN A 146 12.79 4.04 21.95
N GLY A 147 13.01 5.13 22.67
CA GLY A 147 13.96 6.17 22.29
C GLY A 147 13.37 7.36 21.50
N ILE A 148 12.05 7.49 21.51
CA ILE A 148 11.36 8.69 21.04
C ILE A 148 10.72 9.40 22.24
#